data_d71bbf65d5dc1276a51cdb0c010ced6d
#
_entry.id   d71bbf65d5dc1276a51cdb0c010ced6d
#
_cell.length_a   1.000
_cell.length_b   1.000
_cell.length_c   1.000
_cell.angle_alpha   90.00
_cell.angle_beta   90.00
_cell.angle_gamma   90.00
#
_symmetry.space_group_name_H-M   'P 1'
#
loop_
_entity.id
_entity.type
_entity.pdbx_description
1 polymer ?
#
loop_
_entity_poly.entity_id
_entity_poly.type
_entity_poly.pdbx_seq_one_letter_code
_entity_poly.pdbx_strand_id
1 'polypeptide(L)'
;PRVGAVMLMAPLSLMFGRHALANVKVPALIYTGDSDQLLAVDRNAEALARKLPVTPDYRLLAGAGHFVFMARCDEEQHARMPVLCKDAEGVDRRHIHHSLKLETASFFSQALGAPEHAERSAATSPARQ
;
A
#
# COMPACT_ATOMS: atom_id res chain seq x y z
N PRO A 1 10.37 7.34 -18.09
CA PRO A 1 8.95 7.20 -17.71
C PRO A 1 8.59 8.25 -16.65
N ARG A 2 7.31 8.71 -16.65
CA ARG A 2 6.85 9.70 -15.68
C ARG A 2 6.47 9.08 -14.31
N VAL A 3 6.26 7.77 -14.29
CA VAL A 3 5.93 6.97 -13.09
C VAL A 3 7.03 5.95 -12.91
N GLY A 4 7.67 5.94 -11.74
CA GLY A 4 8.76 5.04 -11.41
C GLY A 4 8.35 3.83 -10.57
N ALA A 5 7.29 3.96 -9.77
CA ALA A 5 6.72 2.90 -8.94
C ALA A 5 5.26 3.23 -8.62
N VAL A 6 4.46 2.25 -8.23
CA VAL A 6 3.05 2.43 -7.84
C VAL A 6 2.73 1.66 -6.57
N MET A 7 1.86 2.25 -5.76
CA MET A 7 1.21 1.57 -4.64
C MET A 7 -0.30 1.59 -4.85
N LEU A 8 -0.96 0.47 -4.63
CA LEU A 8 -2.39 0.29 -4.85
C LEU A 8 -3.03 -0.30 -3.59
N MET A 9 -4.13 0.28 -3.17
CA MET A 9 -4.90 -0.16 -2.01
C MET A 9 -6.31 -0.54 -2.46
N ALA A 10 -6.71 -1.79 -2.25
CA ALA A 10 -7.98 -2.36 -2.71
C ALA A 10 -8.33 -1.96 -4.16
N PRO A 11 -7.46 -2.28 -5.15
CA PRO A 11 -7.61 -1.79 -6.51
C PRO A 11 -8.81 -2.43 -7.23
N LEU A 12 -9.62 -1.60 -7.88
CA LEU A 12 -10.59 -2.05 -8.86
C LEU A 12 -9.87 -2.37 -10.18
N SER A 13 -9.89 -3.62 -10.62
CA SER A 13 -9.15 -4.04 -11.82
C SER A 13 -9.95 -4.81 -12.86
N LEU A 14 -11.23 -5.04 -12.63
CA LEU A 14 -12.12 -5.77 -13.55
C LEU A 14 -12.11 -5.21 -14.97
N MET A 15 -11.90 -3.89 -15.11
CA MET A 15 -11.90 -3.20 -16.40
C MET A 15 -10.67 -3.48 -17.27
N PHE A 16 -9.58 -4.01 -16.69
CA PHE A 16 -8.37 -4.28 -17.44
C PHE A 16 -8.45 -5.61 -18.18
N GLY A 17 -8.49 -5.56 -19.51
CA GLY A 17 -8.41 -6.73 -20.36
C GLY A 17 -7.05 -7.44 -20.23
N ARG A 18 -6.95 -8.63 -20.83
CA ARG A 18 -5.79 -9.55 -20.71
C ARG A 18 -4.43 -8.88 -20.99
N HIS A 19 -4.38 -7.97 -21.96
CA HIS A 19 -3.13 -7.33 -22.42
C HIS A 19 -3.01 -5.85 -22.03
N ALA A 20 -4.00 -5.31 -21.33
CA ALA A 20 -4.04 -3.87 -21.01
C ALA A 20 -2.84 -3.41 -20.15
N LEU A 21 -2.28 -4.31 -19.37
CA LEU A 21 -1.18 -4.04 -18.45
C LEU A 21 0.19 -4.54 -18.94
N ALA A 22 0.28 -5.09 -20.14
CA ALA A 22 1.51 -5.71 -20.66
C ALA A 22 2.74 -4.78 -20.69
N ASN A 23 2.51 -3.47 -20.77
CA ASN A 23 3.57 -2.46 -20.78
C ASN A 23 3.83 -1.80 -19.41
N VAL A 24 3.13 -2.21 -18.35
CA VAL A 24 3.32 -1.69 -16.99
C VAL A 24 4.47 -2.46 -16.35
N LYS A 25 5.70 -1.95 -16.49
CA LYS A 25 6.93 -2.61 -16.01
C LYS A 25 7.51 -1.97 -14.75
N VAL A 26 6.81 -0.99 -14.18
CA VAL A 26 7.24 -0.35 -12.93
C VAL A 26 6.96 -1.26 -11.73
N PRO A 27 7.80 -1.22 -10.68
CA PRO A 27 7.53 -1.90 -9.43
C PRO A 27 6.15 -1.51 -8.87
N ALA A 28 5.41 -2.49 -8.37
CA ALA A 28 4.10 -2.29 -7.79
C ALA A 28 4.00 -2.93 -6.40
N LEU A 29 3.39 -2.21 -5.46
CA LEU A 29 3.01 -2.69 -4.13
C LEU A 29 1.49 -2.70 -4.06
N ILE A 30 0.90 -3.85 -3.78
CA ILE A 30 -0.56 -4.03 -3.74
C ILE A 30 -0.98 -4.46 -2.34
N TYR A 31 -1.90 -3.70 -1.74
CA TYR A 31 -2.59 -4.06 -0.51
C TYR A 31 -4.06 -4.36 -0.79
N THR A 32 -4.58 -5.40 -0.14
CA THR A 32 -6.02 -5.71 -0.14
C THR A 32 -6.40 -6.41 1.16
N GLY A 33 -7.66 -6.30 1.55
CA GLY A 33 -8.21 -7.07 2.66
C GLY A 33 -8.85 -8.35 2.15
N ASP A 34 -8.68 -9.47 2.85
CA ASP A 34 -9.29 -10.75 2.47
C ASP A 34 -10.81 -10.79 2.66
N SER A 35 -11.32 -9.89 3.48
CA SER A 35 -12.74 -9.71 3.76
C SER A 35 -13.36 -8.52 3.03
N ASP A 36 -12.76 -8.10 1.90
CA ASP A 36 -13.30 -7.03 1.05
C ASP A 36 -14.61 -7.48 0.36
N GLN A 37 -15.73 -6.93 0.83
CA GLN A 37 -17.06 -7.24 0.32
C GLN A 37 -17.47 -6.42 -0.91
N LEU A 38 -16.73 -5.36 -1.23
CA LEU A 38 -17.01 -4.51 -2.39
C LEU A 38 -16.26 -4.97 -3.62
N LEU A 39 -14.97 -5.28 -3.47
CA LEU A 39 -14.10 -5.70 -4.56
C LEU A 39 -13.55 -7.10 -4.26
N ALA A 40 -14.24 -8.12 -4.73
CA ALA A 40 -13.82 -9.52 -4.59
C ALA A 40 -12.34 -9.67 -4.97
N VAL A 41 -11.53 -10.16 -4.04
CA VAL A 41 -10.06 -10.18 -4.09
C VAL A 41 -9.55 -10.94 -5.31
N ASP A 42 -10.14 -12.12 -5.59
CA ASP A 42 -9.80 -12.99 -6.70
C ASP A 42 -9.98 -12.34 -8.08
N ARG A 43 -10.97 -11.45 -8.20
CA ARG A 43 -11.32 -10.76 -9.45
C ARG A 43 -10.62 -9.40 -9.59
N ASN A 44 -10.16 -8.83 -8.51
CA ASN A 44 -9.54 -7.48 -8.48
C ASN A 44 -8.05 -7.55 -8.13
N ALA A 45 -7.67 -7.50 -6.87
CA ALA A 45 -6.27 -7.38 -6.47
C ALA A 45 -5.41 -8.58 -6.94
N GLU A 46 -5.90 -9.80 -6.77
CA GLU A 46 -5.18 -10.99 -7.25
C GLU A 46 -5.16 -11.08 -8.78
N ALA A 47 -6.29 -10.79 -9.43
CA ALA A 47 -6.34 -10.76 -10.89
C ALA A 47 -5.40 -9.71 -11.47
N LEU A 48 -5.26 -8.55 -10.81
CA LEU A 48 -4.31 -7.51 -11.16
C LEU A 48 -2.88 -8.00 -11.01
N ALA A 49 -2.54 -8.59 -9.85
CA ALA A 49 -1.21 -9.12 -9.58
C ALA A 49 -0.77 -10.14 -10.63
N ARG A 50 -1.70 -11.03 -11.06
CA ARG A 50 -1.43 -12.02 -12.12
C ARG A 50 -1.28 -11.42 -13.53
N LYS A 51 -1.84 -10.24 -13.78
CA LYS A 51 -1.79 -9.58 -15.11
C LYS A 51 -0.56 -8.69 -15.29
N LEU A 52 0.07 -8.27 -14.20
CA LEU A 52 1.27 -7.43 -14.27
C LEU A 52 2.45 -8.26 -14.80
N PRO A 53 3.25 -7.71 -15.74
CA PRO A 53 4.42 -8.41 -16.29
C PRO A 53 5.59 -8.52 -15.29
N VAL A 54 5.63 -7.65 -14.29
CA VAL A 54 6.55 -7.70 -13.16
C VAL A 54 5.73 -8.11 -11.93
N THR A 55 6.18 -9.16 -11.26
CA THR A 55 5.51 -9.65 -10.03
C THR A 55 5.48 -8.54 -8.99
N PRO A 56 4.31 -8.10 -8.53
CA PRO A 56 4.21 -7.05 -7.52
C PRO A 56 4.51 -7.60 -6.13
N ASP A 57 4.91 -6.70 -5.22
CA ASP A 57 4.80 -6.95 -3.79
C ASP A 57 3.31 -6.96 -3.42
N TYR A 58 2.84 -8.09 -2.87
CA TYR A 58 1.43 -8.29 -2.59
C TYR A 58 1.20 -8.54 -1.10
N ARG A 59 0.28 -7.81 -0.50
CA ARG A 59 -0.09 -7.89 0.92
C ARG A 59 -1.58 -8.14 1.07
N LEU A 60 -1.93 -9.30 1.59
CA LEU A 60 -3.29 -9.67 1.97
C LEU A 60 -3.47 -9.46 3.47
N LEU A 61 -4.36 -8.55 3.85
CA LEU A 61 -4.62 -8.19 5.25
C LEU A 61 -5.77 -9.03 5.80
N ALA A 62 -5.48 -9.89 6.77
CA ALA A 62 -6.44 -10.81 7.35
C ALA A 62 -7.59 -10.08 8.04
N GLY A 63 -8.84 -10.47 7.75
CA GLY A 63 -10.07 -9.90 8.30
C GLY A 63 -10.41 -8.49 7.82
N ALA A 64 -9.50 -7.82 7.09
CA ALA A 64 -9.69 -6.44 6.68
C ALA A 64 -10.72 -6.31 5.54
N GLY A 65 -11.65 -5.35 5.68
CA GLY A 65 -12.59 -4.98 4.64
C GLY A 65 -12.07 -3.85 3.75
N HIS A 66 -12.87 -3.47 2.74
CA HIS A 66 -12.50 -2.45 1.76
C HIS A 66 -12.07 -1.11 2.37
N PHE A 67 -12.81 -0.65 3.37
CA PHE A 67 -12.64 0.68 3.94
C PHE A 67 -11.53 0.78 5.01
N VAL A 68 -10.80 -0.31 5.29
CA VAL A 68 -9.69 -0.29 6.25
C VAL A 68 -8.60 0.72 5.88
N PHE A 69 -8.45 1.02 4.58
CA PHE A 69 -7.47 1.97 4.06
C PHE A 69 -7.86 3.45 4.19
N MET A 70 -9.12 3.73 4.53
CA MET A 70 -9.58 5.09 4.75
C MET A 70 -9.12 5.64 6.10
N ALA A 71 -9.04 6.96 6.20
CA ALA A 71 -8.72 7.64 7.46
C ALA A 71 -9.63 7.18 8.60
N ARG A 72 -9.11 7.24 9.81
CA ARG A 72 -9.89 6.93 11.01
C ARG A 72 -10.97 7.99 11.21
N CYS A 73 -12.14 7.52 11.60
CA CYS A 73 -13.27 8.37 11.90
C CYS A 73 -13.22 8.89 13.34
N ASP A 74 -13.75 10.08 13.55
CA ASP A 74 -14.15 10.57 14.87
C ASP A 74 -15.53 9.97 15.30
N GLU A 75 -16.01 10.35 16.47
CA GLU A 75 -17.28 9.82 17.01
C GLU A 75 -18.49 10.22 16.17
N GLU A 76 -18.52 11.46 15.66
CA GLU A 76 -19.61 11.94 14.80
C GLU A 76 -19.64 11.18 13.46
N GLN A 77 -18.48 10.96 12.85
CA GLN A 77 -18.35 10.19 11.61
C GLN A 77 -18.74 8.74 11.82
N HIS A 78 -18.35 8.12 12.95
CA HIS A 78 -18.79 6.77 13.32
C HIS A 78 -20.30 6.65 13.42
N ALA A 79 -20.96 7.63 14.01
CA ALA A 79 -22.41 7.65 14.12
C ALA A 79 -23.12 7.82 12.77
N ARG A 80 -22.57 8.67 11.90
CA ARG A 80 -23.18 9.03 10.60
C ARG A 80 -22.88 8.03 9.48
N MET A 81 -21.68 7.42 9.49
CA MET A 81 -21.18 6.58 8.39
C MET A 81 -20.53 5.29 8.93
N PRO A 82 -21.27 4.46 9.68
CA PRO A 82 -20.70 3.27 10.34
C PRO A 82 -20.06 2.29 9.33
N VAL A 83 -20.58 2.22 8.11
CA VAL A 83 -20.04 1.34 7.04
C VAL A 83 -18.59 1.69 6.68
N LEU A 84 -18.22 2.97 6.71
CA LEU A 84 -16.87 3.42 6.38
C LEU A 84 -15.92 3.36 7.58
N CYS A 85 -16.48 3.45 8.77
CA CYS A 85 -15.72 3.71 9.98
C CYS A 85 -15.50 2.47 10.84
N LYS A 86 -16.40 1.46 10.75
CA LYS A 86 -16.35 0.26 11.58
C LYS A 86 -15.60 -0.86 10.86
N ASP A 87 -14.55 -1.34 11.48
CA ASP A 87 -13.84 -2.55 11.03
C ASP A 87 -14.42 -3.81 11.68
N ALA A 88 -14.09 -4.97 11.12
CA ALA A 88 -14.44 -6.25 11.73
C ALA A 88 -13.72 -6.45 13.07
N GLU A 89 -14.27 -7.35 13.89
CA GLU A 89 -13.65 -7.73 15.16
C GLU A 89 -12.22 -8.25 14.93
N GLY A 90 -11.28 -7.80 15.76
CA GLY A 90 -9.86 -8.17 15.64
C GLY A 90 -9.06 -7.36 14.63
N VAL A 91 -9.69 -6.51 13.83
CA VAL A 91 -8.98 -5.64 12.86
C VAL A 91 -8.60 -4.32 13.54
N ASP A 92 -7.31 -4.08 13.70
CA ASP A 92 -6.78 -2.80 14.20
C ASP A 92 -6.32 -1.91 13.03
N ARG A 93 -7.20 -1.01 12.57
CA ARG A 93 -6.92 -0.04 11.50
C ARG A 93 -5.70 0.84 11.82
N ARG A 94 -5.47 1.19 13.08
CA ARG A 94 -4.32 2.01 13.50
C ARG A 94 -3.01 1.26 13.26
N HIS A 95 -2.96 0.00 13.66
CA HIS A 95 -1.80 -0.86 13.45
C HIS A 95 -1.54 -1.08 11.96
N ILE A 96 -2.59 -1.36 11.18
CA ILE A 96 -2.51 -1.52 9.71
C ILE A 96 -1.94 -0.26 9.08
N HIS A 97 -2.45 0.92 9.41
CA HIS A 97 -1.94 2.18 8.85
C HIS A 97 -0.49 2.47 9.25
N HIS A 98 -0.09 2.10 10.46
CA HIS A 98 1.31 2.25 10.88
C HIS A 98 2.24 1.37 10.04
N SER A 99 1.93 0.09 9.91
CA SER A 99 2.70 -0.86 9.09
C SER A 99 2.75 -0.43 7.63
N LEU A 100 1.58 -0.07 7.07
CA LEU A 100 1.44 0.39 5.70
C LEU A 100 2.30 1.63 5.42
N LYS A 101 2.37 2.59 6.36
CA LYS A 101 3.22 3.78 6.24
C LYS A 101 4.69 3.40 6.14
N LEU A 102 5.18 2.50 6.99
CA LEU A 102 6.57 2.08 7.02
C LEU A 102 6.95 1.28 5.77
N GLU A 103 6.12 0.30 5.40
CA GLU A 103 6.37 -0.53 4.23
C GLU A 103 6.31 0.30 2.92
N THR A 104 5.37 1.24 2.81
CA THR A 104 5.27 2.13 1.66
C THR A 104 6.50 3.01 1.53
N ALA A 105 6.98 3.59 2.63
CA ALA A 105 8.20 4.41 2.62
C ALA A 105 9.41 3.59 2.18
N SER A 106 9.57 2.38 2.70
CA SER A 106 10.64 1.45 2.31
C SER A 106 10.55 1.07 0.84
N PHE A 107 9.35 0.69 0.38
CA PHE A 107 9.11 0.31 -1.02
C PHE A 107 9.50 1.43 -1.99
N PHE A 108 9.03 2.66 -1.76
CA PHE A 108 9.36 3.76 -2.66
C PHE A 108 10.84 4.17 -2.57
N SER A 109 11.46 4.11 -1.40
CA SER A 109 12.90 4.36 -1.28
C SER A 109 13.72 3.38 -2.12
N GLN A 110 13.38 2.11 -2.09
CA GLN A 110 14.06 1.08 -2.88
C GLN A 110 13.74 1.21 -4.37
N ALA A 111 12.48 1.35 -4.73
CA ALA A 111 12.04 1.37 -6.12
C ALA A 111 12.49 2.62 -6.90
N LEU A 112 12.64 3.75 -6.22
CA LEU A 112 13.02 5.02 -6.84
C LEU A 112 14.50 5.35 -6.68
N GLY A 113 15.30 4.50 -6.00
CA GLY A 113 16.72 4.73 -5.78
C GLY A 113 17.00 6.00 -4.97
N ALA A 114 16.12 6.34 -4.01
CA ALA A 114 16.40 7.44 -3.09
C ALA A 114 17.73 7.18 -2.40
N PRO A 115 18.71 8.14 -2.37
CA PRO A 115 19.95 7.92 -1.69
C PRO A 115 19.65 7.59 -0.23
N GLU A 116 20.20 6.47 0.27
CA GLU A 116 20.29 6.23 1.71
C GLU A 116 20.81 7.54 2.30
N HIS A 117 20.11 8.06 3.30
CA HIS A 117 20.66 9.14 4.10
C HIS A 117 21.98 8.63 4.67
N ALA A 118 23.07 8.93 3.96
CA ALA A 118 24.41 8.77 4.48
C ALA A 118 24.41 9.57 5.78
N GLU A 119 24.42 8.86 6.90
CA GLU A 119 24.76 9.43 8.18
C GLU A 119 26.07 10.17 7.97
N ARG A 120 25.99 11.48 7.89
CA ARG A 120 27.18 12.32 7.95
C ARG A 120 27.77 12.12 9.33
N SER A 121 28.64 11.12 9.39
CA SER A 121 29.63 11.00 10.43
C SER A 121 30.21 12.39 10.68
N ALA A 122 29.94 12.92 11.85
CA ALA A 122 30.62 14.09 12.36
C ALA A 122 32.10 13.75 12.50
N ALA A 123 32.84 13.96 11.40
CA ALA A 123 34.27 13.86 11.41
C ALA A 123 34.83 14.98 12.27
N THR A 124 35.25 14.62 13.46
CA THR A 124 36.26 15.14 14.31
C THR A 124 37.13 16.22 13.66
N SER A 125 37.00 17.44 14.14
CA SER A 125 38.00 18.48 13.90
C SER A 125 39.21 18.22 14.82
N PRO A 126 40.42 18.10 14.31
CA PRO A 126 41.59 18.05 15.17
C PRO A 126 41.92 19.46 15.68
N ALA A 127 42.04 19.55 16.99
CA ALA A 127 42.56 20.72 17.68
C ALA A 127 43.94 21.08 17.12
N ARG A 128 44.16 22.31 16.72
CA ARG A 128 45.48 22.88 16.52
C ARG A 128 45.91 23.56 17.83
N GLN A 129 47.09 23.17 18.23
CA GLN A 129 47.89 23.84 19.25
C GLN A 129 48.31 25.23 18.80
#